data_ad713466dd50caadb74e9778e7b0300d
#
_entry.id   ad713466dd50caadb74e9778e7b0300d
#
_cell.length_a   1.000
_cell.length_b   1.000
_cell.length_c   1.000
_cell.angle_alpha   90.00
_cell.angle_beta   90.00
_cell.angle_gamma   90.00
#
_symmetry.space_group_name_H-M   'P 1'
#
loop_
_entity.id
_entity.type
_entity.pdbx_description
1 polymer ?
#
loop_
_entity_poly.entity_id
_entity_poly.type
_entity_poly.pdbx_seq_one_letter_code
_entity_poly.pdbx_strand_id
1 'polypeptide(L)'
;MLRKIVEQKKGEVAILRQGTSLQQMLTEMKALPATRGFVNALTTSPRKVSLIAEVKKASPSKGIIRANFDPVAIAGSYQEAGVDAISVLTDETFFQGELRYLQMIKELVPQPLLRKDFTIDEYQIAQSRVSGADAILLIAAILDSEQIKHFYQMAVEIGLDVLIEVHDQTELEQVMSAVEPMLLGINNRDLRTFTTNLDTSVDLLKLIPSGIPVVSESGLATAEDVHLVGMAGARSILVGEQFMRQQDVVQAVRELMQDQHMKPQVNSRGDTI
;
A
#
# COMPACT_ATOMS: atom_id res chain seq x y z
N MET A 1 4.82 -19.99 2.82
CA MET A 1 5.67 -18.81 2.53
C MET A 1 5.62 -17.83 3.69
N LEU A 2 4.47 -17.31 4.10
CA LEU A 2 4.30 -16.29 5.16
C LEU A 2 5.05 -16.62 6.47
N ARG A 3 4.97 -17.87 6.98
CA ARG A 3 5.71 -18.27 8.21
C ARG A 3 7.22 -18.04 8.10
N LYS A 4 7.82 -18.30 6.92
CA LYS A 4 9.26 -18.05 6.71
C LYS A 4 9.58 -16.55 6.72
N ILE A 5 8.69 -15.73 6.14
CA ILE A 5 8.84 -14.28 6.14
C ILE A 5 8.74 -13.74 7.57
N VAL A 6 7.74 -14.17 8.34
CA VAL A 6 7.57 -13.75 9.74
C VAL A 6 8.79 -14.14 10.60
N GLU A 7 9.33 -15.35 10.44
CA GLU A 7 10.54 -15.75 11.18
C GLU A 7 11.77 -14.90 10.80
N GLN A 8 11.93 -14.56 9.52
CA GLN A 8 12.98 -13.64 9.09
C GLN A 8 12.78 -12.24 9.72
N LYS A 9 11.56 -11.73 9.71
CA LYS A 9 11.24 -10.42 10.31
C LYS A 9 11.48 -10.38 11.82
N LYS A 10 11.25 -11.45 12.55
CA LYS A 10 11.62 -11.52 13.97
C LYS A 10 13.13 -11.32 14.19
N GLY A 11 13.95 -11.90 13.31
CA GLY A 11 15.39 -11.67 13.34
C GLY A 11 15.78 -10.21 13.05
N GLU A 12 15.17 -9.61 12.03
CA GLU A 12 15.37 -8.20 11.67
C GLU A 12 14.96 -7.25 12.80
N VAL A 13 13.81 -7.50 13.43
CA VAL A 13 13.33 -6.73 14.60
C VAL A 13 14.30 -6.87 15.79
N ALA A 14 14.83 -8.07 16.04
CA ALA A 14 15.80 -8.27 17.11
C ALA A 14 17.08 -7.45 16.91
N ILE A 15 17.55 -7.33 15.67
CA ILE A 15 18.70 -6.46 15.31
C ILE A 15 18.32 -4.98 15.47
N LEU A 16 17.15 -4.57 14.99
CA LEU A 16 16.66 -3.20 15.09
C LEU A 16 16.59 -2.73 16.55
N ARG A 17 16.09 -3.57 17.46
CA ARG A 17 16.00 -3.31 18.90
C ARG A 17 17.37 -3.12 19.57
N GLN A 18 18.43 -3.72 19.04
CA GLN A 18 19.79 -3.55 19.55
C GLN A 18 20.42 -2.22 19.07
N GLY A 19 20.04 -1.74 17.90
CA GLY A 19 20.63 -0.55 17.28
C GLY A 19 20.05 0.78 17.77
N THR A 20 18.73 0.83 18.03
CA THR A 20 18.03 2.08 18.36
C THR A 20 16.89 1.79 19.32
N SER A 21 16.73 2.59 20.37
CA SER A 21 15.59 2.43 21.27
C SER A 21 14.31 3.02 20.66
N LEU A 22 13.16 2.44 20.99
CA LEU A 22 11.86 2.96 20.57
C LEU A 22 11.69 4.43 21.01
N GLN A 23 12.11 4.76 22.23
CA GLN A 23 12.05 6.13 22.77
C GLN A 23 12.89 7.13 21.96
N GLN A 24 14.02 6.72 21.42
CA GLN A 24 14.82 7.57 20.51
C GLN A 24 14.05 7.85 19.23
N MET A 25 13.50 6.82 18.57
CA MET A 25 12.69 7.02 17.35
C MET A 25 11.48 7.93 17.62
N LEU A 26 10.74 7.72 18.72
CA LEU A 26 9.63 8.57 19.12
C LEU A 26 10.05 10.03 19.37
N THR A 27 11.28 10.25 19.83
CA THR A 27 11.82 11.59 20.02
C THR A 27 12.17 12.24 18.68
N GLU A 28 12.82 11.52 17.78
CA GLU A 28 13.16 11.97 16.44
C GLU A 28 11.91 12.37 15.63
N MET A 29 10.82 11.60 15.76
CA MET A 29 9.56 11.90 15.08
C MET A 29 8.98 13.27 15.40
N LYS A 30 9.20 13.82 16.59
CA LYS A 30 8.70 15.14 16.99
C LYS A 30 9.23 16.27 16.13
N ALA A 31 10.40 16.08 15.51
CA ALA A 31 11.03 17.05 14.63
C ALA A 31 10.61 16.88 13.15
N LEU A 32 9.92 15.78 12.81
CA LEU A 32 9.51 15.52 11.43
C LEU A 32 8.26 16.32 11.05
N PRO A 33 8.14 16.74 9.79
CA PRO A 33 6.91 17.35 9.29
C PRO A 33 5.75 16.35 9.36
N ALA A 34 4.52 16.82 9.30
CA ALA A 34 3.35 15.95 9.19
C ALA A 34 3.46 15.03 7.96
N THR A 35 2.81 13.88 8.02
CA THR A 35 2.67 12.98 6.86
C THR A 35 1.88 13.65 5.75
N ARG A 36 2.03 13.15 4.53
CA ARG A 36 1.38 13.72 3.33
C ARG A 36 -0.08 13.28 3.16
N GLY A 37 -0.64 12.50 4.11
CA GLY A 37 -2.03 12.05 4.08
C GLY A 37 -2.29 11.05 2.96
N PHE A 38 -1.90 9.80 3.17
CA PHE A 38 -2.02 8.73 2.16
C PHE A 38 -3.49 8.42 1.84
N VAL A 39 -4.33 8.25 2.86
CA VAL A 39 -5.77 8.00 2.70
C VAL A 39 -6.46 9.20 2.05
N ASN A 40 -6.09 10.43 2.45
CA ASN A 40 -6.64 11.63 1.86
C ASN A 40 -6.34 11.72 0.35
N ALA A 41 -5.11 11.44 -0.07
CA ALA A 41 -4.73 11.46 -1.48
C ALA A 41 -5.57 10.49 -2.32
N LEU A 42 -5.86 9.30 -1.78
CA LEU A 42 -6.67 8.29 -2.45
C LEU A 42 -8.16 8.68 -2.53
N THR A 43 -8.71 9.18 -1.43
CA THR A 43 -10.16 9.47 -1.32
C THR A 43 -10.56 10.75 -2.00
N THR A 44 -9.66 11.75 -2.10
CA THR A 44 -9.91 13.03 -2.76
C THR A 44 -9.46 13.05 -4.23
N SER A 45 -8.84 11.98 -4.73
CA SER A 45 -8.46 11.87 -6.14
C SER A 45 -9.64 12.19 -7.06
N PRO A 46 -9.42 12.98 -8.14
CA PRO A 46 -10.46 13.26 -9.13
C PRO A 46 -10.86 12.01 -9.93
N ARG A 47 -10.04 10.95 -9.93
CA ARG A 47 -10.34 9.69 -10.59
C ARG A 47 -11.49 8.96 -9.90
N LYS A 48 -12.25 8.16 -10.66
CA LYS A 48 -13.26 7.23 -10.10
C LYS A 48 -12.60 6.19 -9.22
N VAL A 49 -11.48 5.63 -9.70
CA VAL A 49 -10.61 4.71 -8.98
C VAL A 49 -9.21 5.33 -8.93
N SER A 50 -8.67 5.56 -7.74
CA SER A 50 -7.33 6.10 -7.55
C SER A 50 -6.26 5.00 -7.65
N LEU A 51 -5.01 5.39 -7.92
CA LEU A 51 -3.91 4.46 -8.17
C LEU A 51 -2.80 4.59 -7.14
N ILE A 52 -2.48 3.48 -6.49
CA ILE A 52 -1.24 3.26 -5.75
C ILE A 52 -0.29 2.49 -6.67
N ALA A 53 0.80 3.13 -7.11
CA ALA A 53 1.80 2.49 -7.96
C ALA A 53 2.94 1.92 -7.11
N GLU A 54 3.29 0.64 -7.31
CA GLU A 54 4.25 -0.06 -6.46
C GLU A 54 5.64 -0.15 -7.09
N VAL A 55 6.64 0.30 -6.34
CA VAL A 55 8.08 0.16 -6.65
C VAL A 55 8.54 -1.20 -6.13
N LYS A 56 8.70 -2.17 -7.03
CA LYS A 56 8.99 -3.58 -6.69
C LYS A 56 10.00 -4.21 -7.64
N LYS A 57 11.17 -4.63 -7.12
CA LYS A 57 12.22 -5.29 -7.90
C LYS A 57 11.94 -6.77 -8.16
N ALA A 58 11.51 -7.49 -7.14
CA ALA A 58 11.31 -8.93 -7.16
C ALA A 58 10.10 -9.35 -6.32
N SER A 59 9.69 -10.60 -6.47
CA SER A 59 8.71 -11.23 -5.56
C SER A 59 8.98 -12.73 -5.43
N PRO A 60 8.55 -13.39 -4.33
CA PRO A 60 8.75 -14.83 -4.14
C PRO A 60 8.13 -15.70 -5.24
N SER A 61 7.03 -15.26 -5.84
CA SER A 61 6.31 -16.02 -6.87
C SER A 61 6.86 -15.84 -8.29
N LYS A 62 7.60 -14.76 -8.56
CA LYS A 62 8.05 -14.37 -9.91
C LYS A 62 9.56 -14.21 -10.02
N GLY A 63 10.30 -14.24 -8.90
CA GLY A 63 11.73 -13.90 -8.89
C GLY A 63 11.95 -12.42 -9.22
N ILE A 64 13.03 -12.10 -9.93
CA ILE A 64 13.34 -10.74 -10.39
C ILE A 64 12.33 -10.34 -11.48
N ILE A 65 11.58 -9.26 -11.22
CA ILE A 65 10.58 -8.70 -12.15
C ILE A 65 11.24 -7.65 -13.05
N ARG A 66 12.11 -6.81 -12.47
CA ARG A 66 12.84 -5.75 -13.19
C ARG A 66 14.33 -5.84 -12.88
N ALA A 67 15.13 -6.27 -13.85
CA ALA A 67 16.57 -6.43 -13.67
C ALA A 67 17.29 -5.06 -13.52
N ASN A 68 16.99 -4.11 -14.41
CA ASN A 68 17.48 -2.73 -14.33
C ASN A 68 16.54 -1.94 -13.40
N PHE A 69 16.71 -2.12 -12.10
CA PHE A 69 15.87 -1.51 -11.09
C PHE A 69 16.52 -0.27 -10.49
N ASP A 70 15.94 0.88 -10.79
CA ASP A 70 16.24 2.17 -10.16
C ASP A 70 14.97 2.71 -9.50
N PRO A 71 14.85 2.65 -8.16
CA PRO A 71 13.63 3.03 -7.46
C PRO A 71 13.32 4.53 -7.60
N VAL A 72 14.34 5.38 -7.75
CA VAL A 72 14.19 6.83 -7.91
C VAL A 72 13.66 7.16 -9.30
N ALA A 73 14.24 6.58 -10.35
CA ALA A 73 13.77 6.76 -11.72
C ALA A 73 12.34 6.23 -11.91
N ILE A 74 12.00 5.09 -11.29
CA ILE A 74 10.65 4.52 -11.32
C ILE A 74 9.66 5.46 -10.63
N ALA A 75 9.98 5.97 -9.44
CA ALA A 75 9.14 6.91 -8.72
C ALA A 75 8.95 8.23 -9.48
N GLY A 76 9.98 8.72 -10.17
CA GLY A 76 9.89 9.86 -11.07
C GLY A 76 8.92 9.61 -12.23
N SER A 77 8.95 8.41 -12.84
CA SER A 77 7.99 8.01 -13.88
C SER A 77 6.56 7.94 -13.35
N TYR A 78 6.36 7.46 -12.11
CA TYR A 78 5.06 7.45 -11.46
C TYR A 78 4.54 8.86 -11.19
N GLN A 79 5.40 9.78 -10.75
CA GLN A 79 5.05 11.20 -10.60
C GLN A 79 4.64 11.82 -11.94
N GLU A 80 5.41 11.59 -13.01
CA GLU A 80 5.09 12.08 -14.37
C GLU A 80 3.76 11.52 -14.88
N ALA A 81 3.46 10.26 -14.58
CA ALA A 81 2.19 9.64 -14.94
C ALA A 81 1.01 10.12 -14.07
N GLY A 82 1.30 10.85 -12.98
CA GLY A 82 0.30 11.44 -12.09
C GLY A 82 -0.41 10.41 -11.21
N VAL A 83 0.30 9.43 -10.65
CA VAL A 83 -0.28 8.47 -9.68
C VAL A 83 -0.68 9.19 -8.38
N ASP A 84 -1.66 8.64 -7.66
CA ASP A 84 -2.18 9.26 -6.45
C ASP A 84 -1.30 8.99 -5.22
N ALA A 85 -0.68 7.81 -5.15
CA ALA A 85 0.24 7.41 -4.09
C ALA A 85 1.25 6.39 -4.61
N ILE A 86 2.35 6.19 -3.87
CA ILE A 86 3.38 5.21 -4.21
C ILE A 86 3.58 4.23 -3.07
N SER A 87 3.60 2.93 -3.39
CA SER A 87 3.95 1.84 -2.50
C SER A 87 5.41 1.45 -2.73
N VAL A 88 6.20 1.31 -1.66
CA VAL A 88 7.62 0.99 -1.75
C VAL A 88 7.91 -0.30 -0.99
N LEU A 89 8.33 -1.35 -1.70
CA LEU A 89 8.79 -2.60 -1.08
C LEU A 89 10.09 -2.35 -0.32
N THR A 90 10.07 -2.65 0.99
CA THR A 90 11.25 -2.51 1.86
C THR A 90 11.79 -3.85 2.38
N ASP A 91 11.09 -4.96 2.14
CA ASP A 91 11.59 -6.29 2.46
C ASP A 91 12.78 -6.67 1.57
N GLU A 92 13.95 -6.93 2.20
CA GLU A 92 15.20 -7.22 1.49
C GLU A 92 15.27 -8.66 1.01
N THR A 93 14.93 -9.61 1.89
CA THR A 93 15.18 -11.04 1.66
C THR A 93 14.29 -11.62 0.56
N PHE A 94 13.02 -11.30 0.55
CA PHE A 94 12.03 -11.93 -0.33
C PHE A 94 11.64 -11.08 -1.53
N PHE A 95 11.76 -9.74 -1.41
CA PHE A 95 11.36 -8.80 -2.45
C PHE A 95 12.53 -7.97 -3.02
N GLN A 96 13.74 -8.12 -2.47
CA GLN A 96 14.92 -7.33 -2.84
C GLN A 96 14.66 -5.82 -2.78
N GLY A 97 13.83 -5.41 -1.81
CA GLY A 97 13.58 -4.03 -1.46
C GLY A 97 14.64 -3.50 -0.49
N GLU A 98 14.55 -2.25 -0.13
CA GLU A 98 15.43 -1.64 0.88
C GLU A 98 14.71 -0.47 1.56
N LEU A 99 14.89 -0.34 2.89
CA LEU A 99 14.26 0.75 3.65
C LEU A 99 14.71 2.15 3.17
N ARG A 100 15.97 2.28 2.72
CA ARG A 100 16.50 3.55 2.19
C ARG A 100 15.75 4.07 0.95
N TYR A 101 15.06 3.20 0.20
CA TYR A 101 14.28 3.63 -0.96
C TYR A 101 13.15 4.58 -0.57
N LEU A 102 12.56 4.43 0.62
CA LEU A 102 11.56 5.37 1.13
C LEU A 102 12.13 6.79 1.22
N GLN A 103 13.30 6.96 1.83
CA GLN A 103 13.94 8.27 2.01
C GLN A 103 14.28 8.89 0.65
N MET A 104 14.93 8.12 -0.23
CA MET A 104 15.32 8.59 -1.57
C MET A 104 14.12 9.04 -2.40
N ILE A 105 13.02 8.28 -2.36
CA ILE A 105 11.79 8.61 -3.09
C ILE A 105 11.06 9.79 -2.44
N LYS A 106 11.04 9.86 -1.10
CA LYS A 106 10.41 10.95 -0.34
C LYS A 106 10.93 12.32 -0.71
N GLU A 107 12.23 12.42 -0.97
CA GLU A 107 12.89 13.67 -1.38
C GLU A 107 12.55 14.09 -2.81
N LEU A 108 12.22 13.12 -3.68
CA LEU A 108 11.99 13.36 -5.09
C LEU A 108 10.55 13.70 -5.44
N VAL A 109 9.57 12.98 -4.88
CA VAL A 109 8.18 13.04 -5.30
C VAL A 109 7.26 13.62 -4.22
N PRO A 110 6.19 14.37 -4.59
CA PRO A 110 5.22 14.89 -3.63
C PRO A 110 4.19 13.85 -3.18
N GLN A 111 4.04 12.74 -3.90
CA GLN A 111 3.08 11.69 -3.57
C GLN A 111 3.32 11.10 -2.19
N PRO A 112 2.26 10.75 -1.43
CA PRO A 112 2.41 10.03 -0.18
C PRO A 112 2.92 8.60 -0.41
N LEU A 113 3.72 8.10 0.55
CA LEU A 113 4.42 6.83 0.45
C LEU A 113 3.88 5.81 1.44
N LEU A 114 3.53 4.63 0.94
CA LEU A 114 3.26 3.43 1.73
C LEU A 114 4.53 2.60 1.88
N ARG A 115 4.96 2.31 3.11
CA ARG A 115 5.93 1.24 3.36
C ARG A 115 5.24 -0.11 3.19
N LYS A 116 5.57 -0.83 2.13
CA LYS A 116 5.07 -2.19 1.86
C LYS A 116 6.06 -3.19 2.44
N ASP A 117 5.77 -3.68 3.63
CA ASP A 117 6.60 -4.61 4.40
C ASP A 117 5.70 -5.47 5.30
N PHE A 118 6.28 -6.48 5.95
CA PHE A 118 5.60 -7.35 6.91
C PHE A 118 5.78 -6.79 8.32
N THR A 119 4.83 -5.97 8.76
CA THR A 119 4.86 -5.34 10.09
C THR A 119 4.38 -6.33 11.14
N ILE A 120 5.26 -6.68 12.08
CA ILE A 120 5.00 -7.62 13.19
C ILE A 120 5.40 -7.05 14.55
N ASP A 121 5.88 -5.78 14.58
CA ASP A 121 6.44 -5.19 15.79
C ASP A 121 6.34 -3.65 15.76
N GLU A 122 6.17 -3.05 16.93
CA GLU A 122 6.07 -1.60 17.11
C GLU A 122 7.32 -0.82 16.66
N TYR A 123 8.49 -1.45 16.74
CA TYR A 123 9.73 -0.85 16.25
C TYR A 123 9.72 -0.61 14.74
N GLN A 124 9.09 -1.50 13.97
CA GLN A 124 8.94 -1.30 12.53
C GLN A 124 7.99 -0.14 12.21
N ILE A 125 6.95 0.07 13.03
CA ILE A 125 6.02 1.19 12.89
C ILE A 125 6.75 2.52 13.12
N ALA A 126 7.49 2.62 14.22
CA ALA A 126 8.31 3.78 14.53
C ALA A 126 9.38 4.04 13.45
N GLN A 127 10.09 2.99 13.02
CA GLN A 127 11.08 3.07 11.94
C GLN A 127 10.47 3.56 10.63
N SER A 128 9.24 3.15 10.30
CA SER A 128 8.55 3.59 9.09
C SER A 128 8.38 5.10 9.06
N ARG A 129 7.93 5.66 10.18
CA ARG A 129 7.72 7.12 10.31
C ARG A 129 9.03 7.90 10.18
N VAL A 130 10.09 7.45 10.86
CA VAL A 130 11.43 8.08 10.79
C VAL A 130 12.01 7.96 9.37
N SER A 131 11.74 6.87 8.66
CA SER A 131 12.22 6.65 7.30
C SER A 131 11.39 7.35 6.22
N GLY A 132 10.39 8.15 6.59
CA GLY A 132 9.65 8.99 5.65
C GLY A 132 8.38 8.35 5.07
N ALA A 133 7.92 7.21 5.58
CA ALA A 133 6.60 6.69 5.21
C ALA A 133 5.48 7.63 5.64
N ASP A 134 4.43 7.69 4.86
CA ASP A 134 3.17 8.37 5.17
C ASP A 134 2.10 7.36 5.62
N ALA A 135 2.28 6.09 5.21
CA ALA A 135 1.42 4.98 5.60
C ALA A 135 2.22 3.69 5.79
N ILE A 136 1.65 2.76 6.54
CA ILE A 136 2.14 1.40 6.73
C ILE A 136 1.12 0.36 6.30
N LEU A 137 1.61 -0.86 6.07
CA LEU A 137 0.80 -2.05 5.84
C LEU A 137 0.70 -2.88 7.12
N LEU A 138 -0.52 -3.27 7.49
CA LEU A 138 -0.80 -4.35 8.43
C LEU A 138 -1.48 -5.49 7.66
N ILE A 139 -1.03 -6.74 7.86
CA ILE A 139 -1.55 -7.91 7.13
C ILE A 139 -2.29 -8.80 8.12
N ALA A 140 -3.61 -8.97 7.96
CA ALA A 140 -4.45 -9.74 8.87
C ALA A 140 -4.00 -11.21 8.98
N ALA A 141 -3.51 -11.80 7.89
CA ALA A 141 -3.02 -13.19 7.85
C ALA A 141 -1.84 -13.50 8.79
N ILE A 142 -1.12 -12.50 9.30
CA ILE A 142 0.07 -12.67 10.15
C ILE A 142 -0.05 -12.03 11.53
N LEU A 143 -1.17 -11.37 11.83
CA LEU A 143 -1.44 -10.67 13.08
C LEU A 143 -2.71 -11.21 13.71
N ASP A 144 -2.77 -11.25 15.04
CA ASP A 144 -4.03 -11.46 15.75
C ASP A 144 -4.79 -10.13 15.97
N SER A 145 -6.03 -10.22 16.46
CA SER A 145 -6.90 -9.05 16.66
C SER A 145 -6.31 -8.01 17.61
N GLU A 146 -5.63 -8.45 18.67
CA GLU A 146 -4.99 -7.54 19.64
C GLU A 146 -3.78 -6.84 19.03
N GLN A 147 -2.98 -7.55 18.23
CA GLN A 147 -1.86 -6.97 17.50
C GLN A 147 -2.34 -5.96 16.44
N ILE A 148 -3.40 -6.30 15.68
CA ILE A 148 -4.00 -5.37 14.70
C ILE A 148 -4.42 -4.08 15.42
N LYS A 149 -5.17 -4.21 16.52
CA LYS A 149 -5.64 -3.06 17.30
C LYS A 149 -4.49 -2.22 17.84
N HIS A 150 -3.50 -2.85 18.47
CA HIS A 150 -2.37 -2.17 19.06
C HIS A 150 -1.53 -1.43 18.00
N PHE A 151 -1.19 -2.10 16.91
CA PHE A 151 -0.35 -1.51 15.85
C PHE A 151 -1.09 -0.42 15.08
N TYR A 152 -2.38 -0.59 14.85
CA TYR A 152 -3.22 0.43 14.24
C TYR A 152 -3.25 1.70 15.09
N GLN A 153 -3.54 1.57 16.39
CA GLN A 153 -3.59 2.72 17.30
C GLN A 153 -2.23 3.44 17.36
N MET A 154 -1.14 2.70 17.55
CA MET A 154 0.20 3.27 17.57
C MET A 154 0.54 4.01 16.27
N ALA A 155 0.22 3.44 15.11
CA ALA A 155 0.49 4.08 13.82
C ALA A 155 -0.26 5.42 13.70
N VAL A 156 -1.54 5.43 14.06
CA VAL A 156 -2.38 6.63 14.05
C VAL A 156 -1.85 7.70 15.03
N GLU A 157 -1.46 7.30 16.24
CA GLU A 157 -0.91 8.21 17.25
C GLU A 157 0.36 8.93 16.79
N ILE A 158 1.20 8.27 15.98
CA ILE A 158 2.42 8.89 15.41
C ILE A 158 2.20 9.53 14.03
N GLY A 159 0.93 9.62 13.58
CA GLY A 159 0.51 10.31 12.38
C GLY A 159 0.70 9.53 11.07
N LEU A 160 0.82 8.21 11.13
CA LEU A 160 0.82 7.34 9.94
C LEU A 160 -0.61 6.93 9.58
N ASP A 161 -0.92 6.91 8.29
CA ASP A 161 -2.08 6.20 7.78
C ASP A 161 -1.82 4.68 7.76
N VAL A 162 -2.89 3.88 7.79
CA VAL A 162 -2.78 2.42 7.84
C VAL A 162 -3.64 1.77 6.76
N LEU A 163 -2.99 0.97 5.91
CA LEU A 163 -3.65 0.03 5.02
C LEU A 163 -3.68 -1.34 5.70
N ILE A 164 -4.87 -1.90 5.94
CA ILE A 164 -5.01 -3.26 6.50
C ILE A 164 -5.39 -4.21 5.38
N GLU A 165 -4.50 -5.16 5.06
CA GLU A 165 -4.68 -6.14 3.99
C GLU A 165 -5.41 -7.38 4.51
N VAL A 166 -6.44 -7.82 3.76
CA VAL A 166 -7.21 -9.05 3.99
C VAL A 166 -7.29 -9.88 2.71
N HIS A 167 -7.44 -11.22 2.85
CA HIS A 167 -7.49 -12.16 1.74
C HIS A 167 -8.83 -12.92 1.66
N ASP A 168 -9.58 -12.97 2.74
CA ASP A 168 -10.85 -13.69 2.83
C ASP A 168 -11.79 -13.05 3.87
N GLN A 169 -13.00 -13.59 3.94
CA GLN A 169 -14.03 -13.13 4.86
C GLN A 169 -13.62 -13.28 6.34
N THR A 170 -12.91 -14.34 6.70
CA THR A 170 -12.47 -14.58 8.09
C THR A 170 -11.52 -13.50 8.55
N GLU A 171 -10.55 -13.13 7.69
CA GLU A 171 -9.63 -12.04 7.98
C GLU A 171 -10.33 -10.68 8.01
N LEU A 172 -11.32 -10.46 7.13
CA LEU A 172 -12.15 -9.25 7.16
C LEU A 172 -12.92 -9.14 8.49
N GLU A 173 -13.61 -10.19 8.93
CA GLU A 173 -14.34 -10.23 10.20
C GLU A 173 -13.39 -9.99 11.39
N GLN A 174 -12.18 -10.57 11.37
CA GLN A 174 -11.15 -10.34 12.37
C GLN A 174 -10.77 -8.86 12.46
N VAL A 175 -10.49 -8.21 11.33
CA VAL A 175 -10.14 -6.78 11.28
C VAL A 175 -11.29 -5.93 11.79
N MET A 176 -12.51 -6.16 11.29
CA MET A 176 -13.69 -5.38 11.66
C MET A 176 -14.07 -5.52 13.14
N SER A 177 -13.71 -6.65 13.78
CA SER A 177 -13.89 -6.84 15.22
C SER A 177 -12.85 -6.10 16.06
N ALA A 178 -11.66 -5.86 15.51
CA ALA A 178 -10.55 -5.24 16.22
C ALA A 178 -10.55 -3.71 16.13
N VAL A 179 -10.83 -3.16 14.93
CA VAL A 179 -10.77 -1.72 14.66
C VAL A 179 -11.81 -1.30 13.60
N GLU A 180 -12.10 0.00 13.53
CA GLU A 180 -12.72 0.62 12.35
C GLU A 180 -11.58 1.10 11.43
N PRO A 181 -11.28 0.38 10.32
CA PRO A 181 -10.11 0.69 9.50
C PRO A 181 -10.35 1.95 8.66
N MET A 182 -9.34 2.84 8.60
CA MET A 182 -9.38 4.01 7.73
C MET A 182 -9.19 3.66 6.25
N LEU A 183 -8.60 2.51 5.95
CA LEU A 183 -8.37 1.99 4.60
C LEU A 183 -8.20 0.46 4.67
N LEU A 184 -9.01 -0.27 3.90
CA LEU A 184 -8.88 -1.72 3.73
C LEU A 184 -8.22 -2.06 2.39
N GLY A 185 -7.36 -3.07 2.37
CA GLY A 185 -6.82 -3.71 1.18
C GLY A 185 -7.42 -5.10 1.00
N ILE A 186 -7.89 -5.43 -0.19
CA ILE A 186 -8.26 -6.79 -0.55
C ILE A 186 -7.20 -7.32 -1.51
N ASN A 187 -6.43 -8.29 -1.06
CA ASN A 187 -5.43 -8.92 -1.89
C ASN A 187 -6.04 -10.11 -2.66
N ASN A 188 -6.18 -9.96 -3.97
CA ASN A 188 -6.71 -10.99 -4.87
C ASN A 188 -5.79 -12.20 -5.04
N ARG A 189 -4.58 -12.16 -4.48
CA ARG A 189 -3.62 -13.26 -4.55
C ARG A 189 -3.70 -14.13 -3.29
N ASP A 190 -4.12 -15.38 -3.43
CA ASP A 190 -4.01 -16.37 -2.36
C ASP A 190 -2.52 -16.62 -2.05
N LEU A 191 -2.09 -16.31 -0.83
CA LEU A 191 -0.69 -16.44 -0.41
C LEU A 191 -0.23 -17.89 -0.18
N ARG A 192 -1.14 -18.86 -0.27
CA ARG A 192 -0.87 -20.29 -0.16
C ARG A 192 -0.58 -20.91 -1.53
N THR A 193 -1.38 -20.53 -2.54
CA THR A 193 -1.34 -21.11 -3.90
C THR A 193 -0.69 -20.18 -4.93
N PHE A 194 -0.57 -18.89 -4.61
CA PHE A 194 -0.17 -17.79 -5.51
C PHE A 194 -1.10 -17.58 -6.72
N THR A 195 -2.27 -18.19 -6.72
CA THR A 195 -3.30 -17.89 -7.71
C THR A 195 -3.92 -16.53 -7.43
N THR A 196 -4.33 -15.84 -8.47
CA THR A 196 -4.94 -14.51 -8.37
C THR A 196 -6.33 -14.56 -9.01
N ASN A 197 -7.35 -14.07 -8.28
CA ASN A 197 -8.73 -13.99 -8.77
C ASN A 197 -9.37 -12.68 -8.31
N LEU A 198 -9.84 -11.84 -9.24
CA LEU A 198 -10.50 -10.57 -8.95
C LEU A 198 -11.87 -10.73 -8.29
N ASP A 199 -12.51 -11.92 -8.40
CA ASP A 199 -13.75 -12.22 -7.70
C ASP A 199 -13.59 -12.08 -6.18
N THR A 200 -12.37 -12.27 -5.63
CA THR A 200 -12.07 -12.02 -4.22
C THR A 200 -12.43 -10.58 -3.82
N SER A 201 -12.00 -9.58 -4.61
CA SER A 201 -12.39 -8.20 -4.37
C SER A 201 -13.89 -7.98 -4.54
N VAL A 202 -14.48 -8.52 -5.60
CA VAL A 202 -15.91 -8.35 -5.91
C VAL A 202 -16.80 -8.91 -4.80
N ASP A 203 -16.43 -10.05 -4.22
CA ASP A 203 -17.23 -10.70 -3.18
C ASP A 203 -17.02 -10.05 -1.81
N LEU A 204 -15.79 -9.73 -1.42
CA LEU A 204 -15.53 -9.10 -0.13
C LEU A 204 -16.07 -7.67 -0.06
N LEU A 205 -16.05 -6.91 -1.16
CA LEU A 205 -16.63 -5.57 -1.21
C LEU A 205 -18.11 -5.52 -0.82
N LYS A 206 -18.88 -6.60 -1.07
CA LYS A 206 -20.29 -6.71 -0.67
C LYS A 206 -20.49 -6.80 0.85
N LEU A 207 -19.45 -7.19 1.58
CA LEU A 207 -19.47 -7.41 3.04
C LEU A 207 -18.91 -6.21 3.82
N ILE A 208 -18.23 -5.28 3.13
CA ILE A 208 -17.60 -4.11 3.77
C ILE A 208 -18.63 -2.99 3.92
N PRO A 209 -18.77 -2.39 5.13
CA PRO A 209 -19.66 -1.26 5.34
C PRO A 209 -19.36 -0.08 4.41
N SER A 210 -20.41 0.59 3.95
CA SER A 210 -20.26 1.82 3.17
C SER A 210 -19.55 2.89 3.98
N GLY A 211 -18.57 3.57 3.38
CA GLY A 211 -17.78 4.60 4.04
C GLY A 211 -16.33 4.20 4.32
N ILE A 212 -16.03 2.92 4.35
CA ILE A 212 -14.63 2.44 4.44
C ILE A 212 -14.05 2.37 3.00
N PRO A 213 -13.04 3.18 2.66
CA PRO A 213 -12.40 3.10 1.36
C PRO A 213 -11.62 1.79 1.22
N VAL A 214 -11.72 1.17 0.03
CA VAL A 214 -11.11 -0.14 -0.25
C VAL A 214 -10.13 -0.04 -1.40
N VAL A 215 -8.97 -0.68 -1.24
CA VAL A 215 -7.94 -0.90 -2.26
C VAL A 215 -8.03 -2.34 -2.76
N SER A 216 -8.20 -2.55 -4.07
CA SER A 216 -8.02 -3.89 -4.66
C SER A 216 -6.56 -4.08 -5.08
N GLU A 217 -5.94 -5.16 -4.63
CA GLU A 217 -4.52 -5.46 -4.83
C GLU A 217 -4.31 -6.76 -5.59
N SER A 218 -3.27 -6.79 -6.43
CA SER A 218 -2.90 -7.96 -7.25
C SER A 218 -3.89 -8.32 -8.37
N GLY A 219 -3.38 -8.78 -9.50
CA GLY A 219 -4.16 -9.30 -10.61
C GLY A 219 -4.74 -8.27 -11.58
N LEU A 220 -4.51 -7.01 -11.34
CA LEU A 220 -4.98 -5.90 -12.18
C LEU A 220 -3.99 -5.66 -13.31
N ALA A 221 -4.38 -5.94 -14.55
CA ALA A 221 -3.52 -5.87 -15.72
C ALA A 221 -4.09 -5.00 -16.86
N THR A 222 -5.41 -4.82 -16.92
CA THR A 222 -6.12 -4.10 -17.99
C THR A 222 -7.05 -3.03 -17.43
N ALA A 223 -7.49 -2.09 -18.27
CA ALA A 223 -8.47 -1.07 -17.90
C ALA A 223 -9.82 -1.71 -17.52
N GLU A 224 -10.17 -2.85 -18.14
CA GLU A 224 -11.37 -3.63 -17.83
C GLU A 224 -11.31 -4.19 -16.40
N ASP A 225 -10.13 -4.67 -15.95
CA ASP A 225 -9.96 -5.13 -14.57
C ASP A 225 -10.18 -3.98 -13.57
N VAL A 226 -9.65 -2.79 -13.88
CA VAL A 226 -9.84 -1.58 -13.06
C VAL A 226 -11.31 -1.19 -13.03
N HIS A 227 -11.98 -1.23 -14.18
CA HIS A 227 -13.41 -0.96 -14.28
C HIS A 227 -14.22 -1.95 -13.44
N LEU A 228 -13.93 -3.25 -13.55
CA LEU A 228 -14.61 -4.33 -12.82
C LEU A 228 -14.60 -4.08 -11.31
N VAL A 229 -13.40 -3.89 -10.73
CA VAL A 229 -13.27 -3.67 -9.28
C VAL A 229 -13.84 -2.32 -8.84
N GLY A 230 -13.73 -1.30 -9.69
CA GLY A 230 -14.32 0.01 -9.45
C GLY A 230 -15.86 -0.03 -9.42
N MET A 231 -16.49 -0.77 -10.32
CA MET A 231 -17.94 -0.99 -10.34
C MET A 231 -18.41 -1.80 -9.14
N ALA A 232 -17.57 -2.70 -8.62
CA ALA A 232 -17.84 -3.44 -7.38
C ALA A 232 -17.74 -2.58 -6.12
N GLY A 233 -17.11 -1.38 -6.21
CA GLY A 233 -17.02 -0.44 -5.09
C GLY A 233 -15.60 -0.15 -4.61
N ALA A 234 -14.54 -0.69 -5.24
CA ALA A 234 -13.18 -0.34 -4.90
C ALA A 234 -12.92 1.15 -5.17
N ARG A 235 -12.38 1.86 -4.16
CA ARG A 235 -12.01 3.27 -4.29
C ARG A 235 -10.63 3.45 -4.91
N SER A 236 -9.77 2.45 -4.72
CA SER A 236 -8.37 2.48 -5.16
C SER A 236 -7.92 1.12 -5.66
N ILE A 237 -6.85 1.11 -6.43
CA ILE A 237 -6.12 -0.10 -6.82
C ILE A 237 -4.63 0.03 -6.45
N LEU A 238 -3.98 -1.11 -6.19
CA LEU A 238 -2.54 -1.19 -6.00
C LEU A 238 -1.94 -2.08 -7.09
N VAL A 239 -1.04 -1.51 -7.91
CA VAL A 239 -0.43 -2.17 -9.08
C VAL A 239 1.07 -1.99 -9.08
N GLY A 240 1.80 -3.09 -9.22
CA GLY A 240 3.27 -3.10 -9.28
C GLY A 240 3.81 -3.95 -10.43
N GLU A 241 3.54 -5.26 -10.42
CA GLU A 241 4.12 -6.20 -11.38
C GLU A 241 3.89 -5.77 -12.82
N GLN A 242 2.68 -5.32 -13.16
CA GLN A 242 2.31 -4.88 -14.51
C GLN A 242 3.22 -3.74 -14.99
N PHE A 243 3.45 -2.74 -14.15
CA PHE A 243 4.30 -1.60 -14.49
C PHE A 243 5.79 -1.94 -14.53
N MET A 244 6.24 -2.79 -13.60
CA MET A 244 7.67 -3.17 -13.54
C MET A 244 8.13 -3.99 -14.73
N ARG A 245 7.24 -4.66 -15.43
CA ARG A 245 7.52 -5.42 -16.65
C ARG A 245 7.65 -4.56 -17.91
N GLN A 246 7.16 -3.33 -17.87
CA GLN A 246 7.16 -2.43 -19.03
C GLN A 246 8.45 -1.60 -19.10
N GLN A 247 8.91 -1.31 -20.31
CA GLN A 247 10.03 -0.39 -20.52
C GLN A 247 9.59 1.05 -20.24
N ASP A 248 8.47 1.46 -20.81
CA ASP A 248 7.84 2.76 -20.58
C ASP A 248 6.79 2.64 -19.49
N VAL A 249 7.19 3.00 -18.26
CA VAL A 249 6.32 2.96 -17.07
C VAL A 249 5.23 4.02 -17.15
N VAL A 250 5.54 5.19 -17.71
CA VAL A 250 4.58 6.31 -17.83
C VAL A 250 3.43 5.91 -18.74
N GLN A 251 3.77 5.35 -19.91
CA GLN A 251 2.77 4.90 -20.86
C GLN A 251 1.93 3.75 -20.28
N ALA A 252 2.55 2.80 -19.60
CA ALA A 252 1.83 1.69 -18.97
C ALA A 252 0.80 2.13 -17.93
N VAL A 253 1.15 3.14 -17.11
CA VAL A 253 0.20 3.73 -16.16
C VAL A 253 -0.95 4.42 -16.88
N ARG A 254 -0.67 5.20 -17.93
CA ARG A 254 -1.71 5.91 -18.69
C ARG A 254 -2.67 4.95 -19.38
N GLU A 255 -2.16 3.86 -19.96
CA GLU A 255 -2.98 2.83 -20.60
C GLU A 255 -3.89 2.11 -19.59
N LEU A 256 -3.36 1.71 -18.44
CA LEU A 256 -4.17 1.05 -17.41
C LEU A 256 -5.28 1.95 -16.89
N MET A 257 -5.02 3.26 -16.76
CA MET A 257 -5.93 4.23 -16.14
C MET A 257 -6.76 5.04 -17.16
N GLN A 258 -6.71 4.71 -18.47
CA GLN A 258 -7.32 5.51 -19.54
C GLN A 258 -8.83 5.76 -19.35
N ASP A 259 -9.57 4.79 -18.81
CA ASP A 259 -11.02 4.87 -18.60
C ASP A 259 -11.42 5.45 -17.24
N GLN A 260 -10.43 5.85 -16.43
CA GLN A 260 -10.66 6.49 -15.13
C GLN A 260 -10.79 8.01 -15.27
N HIS A 261 -11.66 8.46 -16.22
CA HIS A 261 -11.91 9.87 -16.46
C HIS A 261 -12.26 10.58 -15.15
N MET A 262 -11.70 11.78 -14.99
CA MET A 262 -11.97 12.66 -13.86
C MET A 262 -13.48 12.80 -13.64
N LYS A 263 -13.93 12.74 -12.40
CA LYS A 263 -15.31 13.15 -12.07
C LYS A 263 -15.49 14.55 -12.66
N PRO A 264 -16.58 14.82 -13.40
CA PRO A 264 -16.83 16.17 -13.88
C PRO A 264 -16.78 17.09 -12.67
N GLN A 265 -15.98 18.15 -12.75
CA GLN A 265 -15.97 19.17 -11.71
C GLN A 265 -17.35 19.82 -11.72
N VAL A 266 -18.09 19.61 -10.64
CA VAL A 266 -19.36 20.28 -10.40
C VAL A 266 -19.00 21.62 -9.77
N ASN A 267 -19.33 22.72 -10.44
CA ASN A 267 -19.14 24.04 -9.86
C ASN A 267 -20.06 24.20 -8.62
N SER A 268 -19.82 25.24 -7.82
CA SER A 268 -20.63 25.54 -6.63
C SER A 268 -22.13 25.82 -6.90
N ARG A 269 -22.57 25.75 -8.17
CA ARG A 269 -23.96 25.91 -8.63
C ARG A 269 -24.57 24.61 -9.17
N GLY A 270 -23.82 23.49 -9.16
CA GLY A 270 -24.33 22.20 -9.62
C GLY A 270 -24.24 21.95 -11.14
N ASP A 271 -23.60 22.84 -11.89
CA ASP A 271 -23.42 22.66 -13.34
C ASP A 271 -22.11 21.94 -13.63
N THR A 272 -22.15 20.98 -14.57
CA THR A 272 -20.99 20.26 -15.08
C THR A 272 -20.15 21.20 -15.96
N ILE A 273 -18.86 21.30 -15.68
CA ILE A 273 -17.88 22.05 -16.49
C ILE A 273 -17.23 21.12 -17.48
#